data_42aef6c1cba67590ba6b6bdb6cca364b
#
_entry.id   42aef6c1cba67590ba6b6bdb6cca364b
#
_cell.length_a   1.000
_cell.length_b   1.000
_cell.length_c   1.000
_cell.angle_alpha   90.00
_cell.angle_beta   90.00
_cell.angle_gamma   90.00
#
_symmetry.space_group_name_H-M   'P 1'
#
loop_
_entity.id
_entity.type
_entity.pdbx_description
1 polymer ?
#
loop_
_entity_poly.entity_id
_entity_poly.type
_entity_poly.pdbx_seq_one_letter_code
_entity_poly.pdbx_strand_id
1 'polypeptide(L)'
;MNLRVITYNIHKCIGGADRRYDPGRVREVIGHYQADLVFLQEVDEGARRSSHHRQVDVLGDLLKFRHRTFFPNVRLRSGGHYGNAILSRFPITETRNIDVTIPLTKRRSVLHAWIRVRPPHGGRSRTLHVFNLHLGLSQVLRKWQLKKFLESHPFATLHHRTPVIVGGDFNDVWGTLGSKHLRPYGFRSWEHRIATFPAVAPALALDALYSWGDVELL
;
A
#
# COMPACT_ATOMS: atom_id res chain seq x y z
N MET A 1 -14.41 -8.02 14.22
CA MET A 1 -14.73 -6.88 13.31
C MET A 1 -14.05 -7.18 12.00
N ASN A 2 -14.79 -7.17 10.90
CA ASN A 2 -14.25 -7.38 9.57
C ASN A 2 -13.92 -6.04 8.93
N LEU A 3 -12.78 -5.95 8.25
CA LEU A 3 -12.32 -4.79 7.50
C LEU A 3 -12.10 -5.20 6.05
N ARG A 4 -12.56 -4.37 5.11
CA ARG A 4 -12.24 -4.51 3.69
C ARG A 4 -11.00 -3.70 3.37
N VAL A 5 -9.96 -4.38 2.91
CA VAL A 5 -8.67 -3.76 2.58
C VAL A 5 -8.37 -3.97 1.11
N ILE A 6 -8.01 -2.90 0.42
CA ILE A 6 -7.59 -2.93 -0.99
C ILE A 6 -6.15 -2.44 -1.08
N THR A 7 -5.35 -3.07 -1.93
CA THR A 7 -4.10 -2.52 -2.45
C THR A 7 -4.22 -2.29 -3.95
N TYR A 8 -3.77 -1.14 -4.43
CA TYR A 8 -3.90 -0.77 -5.83
C TYR A 8 -2.79 0.18 -6.28
N ASN A 9 -1.94 -0.28 -7.21
CA ASN A 9 -1.04 0.60 -7.93
C ASN A 9 -1.84 1.37 -8.98
N ILE A 10 -2.12 2.66 -8.72
CA ILE A 10 -3.01 3.50 -9.54
C ILE A 10 -2.35 4.08 -10.78
N HIS A 11 -1.06 3.80 -11.00
CA HIS A 11 -0.32 4.32 -12.15
C HIS A 11 -0.56 5.83 -12.38
N LYS A 12 -0.52 6.63 -11.30
CA LYS A 12 -0.72 8.11 -11.32
C LYS A 12 -2.12 8.53 -11.84
N CYS A 13 -3.13 7.65 -11.79
CA CYS A 13 -4.45 7.81 -12.42
C CYS A 13 -4.35 8.02 -13.95
N ILE A 14 -3.31 7.52 -14.60
CA ILE A 14 -3.12 7.61 -16.05
C ILE A 14 -3.42 6.25 -16.67
N GLY A 15 -4.39 6.22 -17.59
CA GLY A 15 -4.79 5.00 -18.27
C GLY A 15 -3.64 4.39 -19.08
N GLY A 16 -3.48 3.05 -19.01
CA GLY A 16 -2.40 2.34 -19.69
C GLY A 16 -2.52 2.39 -21.22
N ALA A 17 -3.75 2.34 -21.74
CA ALA A 17 -4.02 2.34 -23.18
C ALA A 17 -4.15 3.75 -23.77
N ASP A 18 -4.98 4.59 -23.15
CA ASP A 18 -5.33 5.91 -23.69
C ASP A 18 -4.43 7.05 -23.20
N ARG A 19 -3.56 6.78 -22.24
CA ARG A 19 -2.63 7.75 -21.62
C ARG A 19 -3.30 8.97 -21.01
N ARG A 20 -4.61 8.91 -20.75
CA ARG A 20 -5.36 10.02 -20.16
C ARG A 20 -5.33 9.95 -18.63
N TYR A 21 -5.13 11.11 -18.03
CA TYR A 21 -5.25 11.30 -16.59
C TYR A 21 -6.72 11.38 -16.20
N ASP A 22 -7.18 10.46 -15.37
CA ASP A 22 -8.57 10.41 -14.92
C ASP A 22 -8.68 9.72 -13.52
N PRO A 23 -8.77 10.51 -12.43
CA PRO A 23 -9.01 9.97 -11.09
C PRO A 23 -10.39 9.31 -10.92
N GLY A 24 -11.35 9.66 -11.78
CA GLY A 24 -12.70 9.09 -11.75
C GLY A 24 -12.69 7.58 -11.93
N ARG A 25 -11.86 7.05 -12.82
CA ARG A 25 -11.69 5.60 -13.03
C ARG A 25 -11.21 4.88 -11.77
N VAL A 26 -10.22 5.47 -11.09
CA VAL A 26 -9.69 4.90 -9.83
C VAL A 26 -10.78 4.93 -8.75
N ARG A 27 -11.57 6.03 -8.69
CA ARG A 27 -12.72 6.15 -7.78
C ARG A 27 -13.76 5.05 -8.05
N GLU A 28 -14.08 4.76 -9.30
CA GLU A 28 -15.05 3.72 -9.66
C GLU A 28 -14.60 2.34 -9.17
N VAL A 29 -13.34 1.97 -9.46
CA VAL A 29 -12.78 0.70 -9.02
C VAL A 29 -12.82 0.56 -7.50
N ILE A 30 -12.26 1.54 -6.76
CA ILE A 30 -12.21 1.48 -5.29
C ILE A 30 -13.62 1.55 -4.69
N GLY A 31 -14.49 2.39 -5.24
CA GLY A 31 -15.86 2.57 -4.77
C GLY A 31 -16.72 1.30 -4.86
N HIS A 32 -16.49 0.49 -5.91
CA HIS A 32 -17.18 -0.79 -6.10
C HIS A 32 -16.97 -1.74 -4.91
N TYR A 33 -15.77 -1.80 -4.37
CA TYR A 33 -15.43 -2.71 -3.27
C TYR A 33 -15.79 -2.21 -1.88
N GLN A 34 -16.22 -0.94 -1.74
CA GLN A 34 -16.59 -0.34 -0.45
C GLN A 34 -15.51 -0.55 0.64
N ALA A 35 -14.25 -0.32 0.29
CA ALA A 35 -13.12 -0.54 1.18
C ALA A 35 -13.17 0.34 2.44
N ASP A 36 -12.62 -0.18 3.54
CA ASP A 36 -12.37 0.55 4.79
C ASP A 36 -10.97 1.15 4.83
N LEU A 37 -10.01 0.43 4.22
CA LEU A 37 -8.62 0.82 4.08
C LEU A 37 -8.17 0.63 2.63
N VAL A 38 -7.44 1.61 2.09
CA VAL A 38 -6.91 1.56 0.73
C VAL A 38 -5.43 1.90 0.75
N PHE A 39 -4.62 0.99 0.22
CA PHE A 39 -3.18 1.17 0.02
C PHE A 39 -2.94 1.51 -1.44
N LEU A 40 -2.42 2.70 -1.70
CA LEU A 40 -2.18 3.21 -3.05
C LEU A 40 -0.68 3.32 -3.32
N GLN A 41 -0.27 2.91 -4.51
CA GLN A 41 1.08 3.09 -5.00
C GLN A 41 1.05 3.97 -6.26
N GLU A 42 2.20 4.59 -6.57
CA GLU A 42 2.35 5.52 -7.68
C GLU A 42 1.39 6.72 -7.66
N VAL A 43 1.16 7.27 -6.49
CA VAL A 43 0.31 8.46 -6.25
C VAL A 43 1.13 9.72 -6.51
N ASP A 44 0.68 10.60 -7.39
CA ASP A 44 1.34 11.88 -7.72
C ASP A 44 0.93 13.01 -6.75
N GLU A 45 1.88 13.93 -6.54
CA GLU A 45 1.69 15.22 -5.88
C GLU A 45 2.40 16.31 -6.66
N GLY A 46 1.66 17.32 -7.13
CA GLY A 46 2.18 18.49 -7.83
C GLY A 46 2.82 18.20 -9.20
N ALA A 47 2.59 17.02 -9.78
CA ALA A 47 3.17 16.63 -11.05
C ALA A 47 2.36 17.19 -12.24
N ARG A 48 3.07 17.71 -13.27
CA ARG A 48 2.44 18.25 -14.49
C ARG A 48 1.52 17.21 -15.17
N ARG A 49 1.95 15.96 -15.25
CA ARG A 49 1.20 14.85 -15.89
C ARG A 49 -0.13 14.53 -15.22
N SER A 50 -0.34 14.96 -13.99
CA SER A 50 -1.55 14.77 -13.20
C SER A 50 -2.19 16.11 -12.82
N SER A 51 -2.07 17.12 -13.71
CA SER A 51 -2.68 18.45 -13.55
C SER A 51 -2.27 19.16 -12.26
N HIS A 52 -1.07 18.92 -11.78
CA HIS A 52 -0.54 19.44 -10.50
C HIS A 52 -1.37 19.07 -9.26
N HIS A 53 -2.27 18.10 -9.37
CA HIS A 53 -3.08 17.67 -8.26
C HIS A 53 -2.24 16.99 -7.17
N ARG A 54 -2.73 17.07 -5.93
CA ARG A 54 -2.33 16.19 -4.85
C ARG A 54 -3.32 15.02 -4.83
N GLN A 55 -2.97 13.94 -5.54
CA GLN A 55 -3.93 12.85 -5.85
C GLN A 55 -4.52 12.17 -4.61
N VAL A 56 -3.76 12.11 -3.50
CA VAL A 56 -4.29 11.57 -2.24
C VAL A 56 -5.49 12.36 -1.73
N ASP A 57 -5.51 13.69 -1.94
CA ASP A 57 -6.64 14.53 -1.55
C ASP A 57 -7.79 14.38 -2.53
N VAL A 58 -7.51 14.42 -3.82
CA VAL A 58 -8.53 14.23 -4.87
C VAL A 58 -9.28 12.90 -4.67
N LEU A 59 -8.53 11.79 -4.51
CA LEU A 59 -9.15 10.47 -4.30
C LEU A 59 -9.83 10.36 -2.94
N GLY A 60 -9.24 10.94 -1.89
CA GLY A 60 -9.84 10.97 -0.56
C GLY A 60 -11.19 11.67 -0.55
N ASP A 61 -11.32 12.81 -1.25
CA ASP A 61 -12.56 13.56 -1.36
C ASP A 61 -13.60 12.82 -2.21
N LEU A 62 -13.21 12.32 -3.39
CA LEU A 62 -14.09 11.56 -4.29
C LEU A 62 -14.65 10.29 -3.64
N LEU A 63 -13.85 9.62 -2.81
CA LEU A 63 -14.20 8.37 -2.11
C LEU A 63 -14.73 8.59 -0.69
N LYS A 64 -14.76 9.86 -0.21
CA LYS A 64 -15.17 10.25 1.15
C LYS A 64 -14.33 9.61 2.27
N PHE A 65 -13.02 9.44 2.03
CA PHE A 65 -12.07 9.05 3.07
C PHE A 65 -11.56 10.30 3.79
N ARG A 66 -11.97 10.46 5.05
CA ARG A 66 -11.56 11.61 5.88
C ARG A 66 -10.11 11.53 6.37
N HIS A 67 -9.61 10.30 6.58
CA HIS A 67 -8.26 10.07 7.08
C HIS A 67 -7.39 9.57 5.93
N ARG A 68 -6.31 10.29 5.65
CA ARG A 68 -5.43 10.00 4.53
C ARG A 68 -4.00 10.44 4.84
N THR A 69 -3.04 9.71 4.33
CA THR A 69 -1.63 10.03 4.44
C THR A 69 -0.92 9.70 3.13
N PHE A 70 0.11 10.46 2.83
CA PHE A 70 0.94 10.31 1.64
C PHE A 70 2.40 10.54 2.00
N PHE A 71 3.30 9.77 1.39
CA PHE A 71 4.73 10.01 1.47
C PHE A 71 5.36 10.01 0.07
N PRO A 72 6.09 11.10 -0.30
CA PRO A 72 6.77 11.21 -1.60
C PRO A 72 8.04 10.36 -1.60
N ASN A 73 8.15 9.43 -2.54
CA ASN A 73 9.34 8.59 -2.71
C ASN A 73 10.30 9.17 -3.75
N VAL A 74 9.77 9.63 -4.87
CA VAL A 74 10.57 10.03 -6.02
C VAL A 74 10.19 11.44 -6.46
N ARG A 75 11.21 12.32 -6.56
CA ARG A 75 11.07 13.63 -7.19
C ARG A 75 11.14 13.49 -8.70
N LEU A 76 10.23 14.15 -9.40
CA LEU A 76 10.19 14.17 -10.86
C LEU A 76 11.04 15.32 -11.42
N ARG A 77 11.72 15.08 -12.53
CA ARG A 77 12.50 16.14 -13.21
C ARG A 77 11.60 17.27 -13.73
N SER A 78 10.35 16.94 -14.10
CA SER A 78 9.35 17.91 -14.56
C SER A 78 8.59 18.65 -13.45
N GLY A 79 9.04 18.52 -12.20
CA GLY A 79 8.37 19.04 -11.00
C GLY A 79 7.40 18.05 -10.38
N GLY A 80 7.15 18.22 -9.07
CA GLY A 80 6.32 17.33 -8.27
C GLY A 80 7.01 16.02 -7.86
N HIS A 81 6.23 15.17 -7.21
CA HIS A 81 6.69 13.90 -6.64
C HIS A 81 5.68 12.79 -6.92
N TYR A 82 6.09 11.54 -6.72
CA TYR A 82 5.16 10.44 -6.56
C TYR A 82 5.61 9.49 -5.46
N GLY A 83 4.65 8.78 -4.87
CA GLY A 83 4.92 7.91 -3.73
C GLY A 83 3.77 6.99 -3.39
N ASN A 84 3.71 6.63 -2.11
CA ASN A 84 2.69 5.76 -1.55
C ASN A 84 1.68 6.56 -0.71
N ALA A 85 0.42 6.13 -0.71
CA ALA A 85 -0.63 6.72 0.11
C ALA A 85 -1.49 5.66 0.80
N ILE A 86 -2.09 6.04 1.92
CA ILE A 86 -3.09 5.23 2.63
C ILE A 86 -4.33 6.10 2.84
N LEU A 87 -5.49 5.57 2.44
CA LEU A 87 -6.79 6.14 2.77
C LEU A 87 -7.46 5.25 3.81
N SER A 88 -8.13 5.86 4.80
CA SER A 88 -8.75 5.15 5.91
C SER A 88 -10.11 5.76 6.28
N ARG A 89 -11.10 4.92 6.55
CA ARG A 89 -12.35 5.34 7.21
C ARG A 89 -12.14 5.59 8.71
N PHE A 90 -11.07 5.03 9.28
CA PHE A 90 -10.72 5.14 10.70
C PHE A 90 -9.62 6.16 10.92
N PRO A 91 -9.55 6.78 12.12
CA PRO A 91 -8.50 7.75 12.44
C PRO A 91 -7.10 7.16 12.26
N ILE A 92 -6.26 7.88 11.51
CA ILE A 92 -4.81 7.67 11.44
C ILE A 92 -4.21 8.52 12.55
N THR A 93 -3.60 7.88 13.54
CA THR A 93 -3.07 8.57 14.73
C THR A 93 -1.59 8.93 14.59
N GLU A 94 -0.84 8.17 13.84
CA GLU A 94 0.57 8.40 13.58
C GLU A 94 0.94 7.84 12.20
N THR A 95 1.96 8.42 11.58
CA THR A 95 2.53 7.93 10.32
C THR A 95 4.04 7.99 10.35
N ARG A 96 4.70 7.01 9.74
CA ARG A 96 6.15 6.99 9.51
C ARG A 96 6.47 6.49 8.12
N ASN A 97 7.58 6.94 7.61
CA ASN A 97 8.14 6.42 6.37
C ASN A 97 9.43 5.66 6.67
N ILE A 98 9.49 4.41 6.23
CA ILE A 98 10.64 3.52 6.40
C ILE A 98 11.39 3.49 5.08
N ASP A 99 12.59 4.04 5.01
CA ASP A 99 13.42 4.02 3.80
C ASP A 99 14.04 2.64 3.59
N VAL A 100 13.58 1.97 2.53
CA VAL A 100 14.11 0.67 2.09
C VAL A 100 14.93 0.78 0.82
N THR A 101 15.34 1.98 0.44
CA THR A 101 16.16 2.22 -0.74
C THR A 101 17.48 1.44 -0.67
N ILE A 102 17.84 0.79 -1.76
CA ILE A 102 19.15 0.20 -1.97
C ILE A 102 20.02 1.23 -2.70
N PRO A 103 21.28 1.44 -2.30
CA PRO A 103 22.18 2.40 -2.94
C PRO A 103 22.18 2.27 -4.46
N LEU A 104 22.26 3.41 -5.17
CA LEU A 104 22.30 3.51 -6.62
C LEU A 104 21.01 3.05 -7.34
N THR A 105 19.94 2.84 -6.59
CA THR A 105 18.62 2.48 -7.17
C THR A 105 17.59 3.56 -6.94
N LYS A 106 16.42 3.40 -7.59
CA LYS A 106 15.27 4.27 -7.39
C LYS A 106 14.79 4.21 -5.93
N ARG A 107 14.50 5.36 -5.34
CA ARG A 107 14.01 5.44 -3.96
C ARG A 107 12.75 4.59 -3.77
N ARG A 108 12.74 3.83 -2.68
CA ARG A 108 11.64 3.00 -2.24
C ARG A 108 11.45 3.15 -0.75
N SER A 109 10.20 3.16 -0.32
CA SER A 109 9.88 3.20 1.10
C SER A 109 8.65 2.36 1.42
N VAL A 110 8.47 2.11 2.70
CA VAL A 110 7.26 1.53 3.28
C VAL A 110 6.56 2.62 4.08
N LEU A 111 5.36 3.00 3.67
CA LEU A 111 4.54 3.93 4.43
C LEU A 111 3.82 3.17 5.54
N HIS A 112 4.15 3.47 6.77
CA HIS A 112 3.54 2.92 7.97
C HIS A 112 2.52 3.90 8.54
N ALA A 113 1.33 3.42 8.89
CA ALA A 113 0.32 4.18 9.60
C ALA A 113 -0.24 3.39 10.80
N TRP A 114 -0.52 4.10 11.90
CA TRP A 114 -1.25 3.60 13.08
C TRP A 114 -2.72 3.95 12.90
N ILE A 115 -3.57 2.95 12.81
CA ILE A 115 -5.00 3.13 12.58
C ILE A 115 -5.75 2.72 13.84
N ARG A 116 -6.51 3.66 14.41
CA ARG A 116 -7.33 3.41 15.58
C ARG A 116 -8.67 2.81 15.18
N VAL A 117 -8.82 1.51 15.34
CA VAL A 117 -10.03 0.77 15.01
C VAL A 117 -10.88 0.58 16.26
N ARG A 118 -12.17 0.90 16.17
CA ARG A 118 -13.14 0.66 17.25
C ARG A 118 -14.27 -0.23 16.73
N PRO A 119 -14.58 -1.35 17.41
CA PRO A 119 -15.70 -2.20 17.02
C PRO A 119 -17.03 -1.43 17.03
N PRO A 120 -17.95 -1.65 16.06
CA PRO A 120 -19.20 -0.89 15.94
C PRO A 120 -20.17 -1.14 17.11
N HIS A 121 -20.10 -2.31 17.75
CA HIS A 121 -20.98 -2.70 18.87
C HIS A 121 -20.38 -2.41 20.26
N GLY A 122 -19.43 -1.48 20.34
CA GLY A 122 -18.73 -1.18 21.58
C GLY A 122 -17.50 -2.08 21.78
N GLY A 123 -16.68 -1.74 22.77
CA GLY A 123 -15.42 -2.43 23.05
C GLY A 123 -14.23 -1.48 23.05
N ARG A 124 -13.06 -2.03 23.45
CA ARG A 124 -11.82 -1.25 23.50
C ARG A 124 -11.31 -0.99 22.09
N SER A 125 -10.92 0.27 21.83
CA SER A 125 -10.18 0.61 20.60
C SER A 125 -8.88 -0.18 20.55
N ARG A 126 -8.53 -0.64 19.35
CA ARG A 126 -7.24 -1.30 19.07
C ARG A 126 -6.47 -0.49 18.04
N THR A 127 -5.17 -0.50 18.13
CA THR A 127 -4.31 0.08 17.09
C THR A 127 -3.95 -1.02 16.10
N LEU A 128 -4.36 -0.84 14.86
CA LEU A 128 -3.94 -1.66 13.73
C LEU A 128 -2.74 -0.97 13.06
N HIS A 129 -1.63 -1.68 12.94
CA HIS A 129 -0.47 -1.22 12.19
C HIS A 129 -0.62 -1.62 10.73
N VAL A 130 -0.54 -0.67 9.82
CA VAL A 130 -0.62 -0.95 8.39
C VAL A 130 0.62 -0.43 7.68
N PHE A 131 1.16 -1.25 6.78
CA PHE A 131 2.37 -0.96 6.02
C PHE A 131 2.06 -1.07 4.54
N ASN A 132 2.15 0.04 3.82
CA ASN A 132 1.98 0.10 2.38
C ASN A 132 3.34 0.22 1.70
N LEU A 133 3.67 -0.72 0.82
CA LEU A 133 4.96 -0.77 0.14
C LEU A 133 4.81 -0.83 -1.40
N HIS A 134 5.88 -0.44 -2.08
CA HIS A 134 6.06 -0.64 -3.51
C HIS A 134 7.51 -1.02 -3.77
N LEU A 135 7.78 -2.31 -3.99
CA LEU A 135 9.13 -2.84 -4.13
C LEU A 135 9.69 -2.64 -5.54
N GLY A 136 10.99 -2.87 -5.68
CA GLY A 136 11.69 -2.79 -6.96
C GLY A 136 11.37 -3.94 -7.91
N LEU A 137 11.71 -3.78 -9.19
CA LEU A 137 11.41 -4.78 -10.24
C LEU A 137 12.35 -5.99 -10.18
N SER A 138 13.60 -5.81 -9.75
CA SER A 138 14.56 -6.90 -9.65
C SER A 138 14.30 -7.77 -8.43
N GLN A 139 14.36 -9.10 -8.59
CA GLN A 139 14.19 -10.06 -7.49
C GLN A 139 15.21 -9.83 -6.36
N VAL A 140 16.45 -9.51 -6.69
CA VAL A 140 17.50 -9.22 -5.70
C VAL A 140 17.17 -7.98 -4.91
N LEU A 141 16.74 -6.90 -5.58
CA LEU A 141 16.36 -5.65 -4.92
C LEU A 141 15.16 -5.85 -3.98
N ARG A 142 14.13 -6.56 -4.43
CA ARG A 142 12.95 -6.87 -3.60
C ARG A 142 13.33 -7.59 -2.31
N LYS A 143 14.18 -8.60 -2.42
CA LYS A 143 14.69 -9.37 -1.27
C LYS A 143 15.39 -8.46 -0.26
N TRP A 144 16.32 -7.60 -0.71
CA TRP A 144 17.03 -6.66 0.16
C TRP A 144 16.13 -5.60 0.77
N GLN A 145 15.18 -5.05 -0.01
CA GLN A 145 14.21 -4.08 0.47
C GLN A 145 13.28 -4.68 1.52
N LEU A 146 12.82 -5.90 1.31
CA LEU A 146 11.99 -6.61 2.27
C LEU A 146 12.76 -6.93 3.56
N LYS A 147 14.03 -7.34 3.46
CA LYS A 147 14.90 -7.54 4.62
C LYS A 147 15.05 -6.25 5.42
N LYS A 148 15.36 -5.12 4.77
CA LYS A 148 15.45 -3.81 5.43
C LYS A 148 14.14 -3.43 6.14
N PHE A 149 12.99 -3.73 5.56
CA PHE A 149 11.69 -3.51 6.19
C PHE A 149 11.52 -4.37 7.45
N LEU A 150 11.78 -5.66 7.37
CA LEU A 150 11.62 -6.60 8.50
C LEU A 150 12.56 -6.29 9.66
N GLU A 151 13.76 -5.78 9.38
CA GLU A 151 14.76 -5.36 10.37
C GLU A 151 14.56 -3.91 10.85
N SER A 152 13.61 -3.17 10.26
CA SER A 152 13.41 -1.75 10.59
C SER A 152 12.68 -1.57 11.92
N HIS A 153 13.04 -0.50 12.63
CA HIS A 153 12.14 0.08 13.61
C HIS A 153 11.05 0.88 12.87
N PRO A 154 9.75 0.70 13.10
CA PRO A 154 9.14 0.04 14.26
C PRO A 154 8.82 -1.45 14.10
N PHE A 155 8.89 -2.05 12.88
CA PHE A 155 8.41 -3.43 12.70
C PHE A 155 9.13 -4.44 13.61
N ALA A 156 10.46 -4.39 13.68
CA ALA A 156 11.27 -5.32 14.46
C ALA A 156 11.01 -5.27 15.99
N THR A 157 10.36 -4.21 16.47
CA THR A 157 10.04 -4.01 17.89
C THR A 157 8.57 -4.26 18.24
N LEU A 158 7.74 -4.64 17.25
CA LEU A 158 6.34 -4.96 17.51
C LEU A 158 6.20 -6.25 18.29
N HIS A 159 5.30 -6.23 19.26
CA HIS A 159 4.95 -7.45 20.00
C HIS A 159 4.22 -8.43 19.07
N HIS A 160 4.52 -9.73 19.17
CA HIS A 160 4.02 -10.79 18.27
C HIS A 160 2.48 -10.85 18.13
N ARG A 161 1.72 -10.30 19.09
CA ARG A 161 0.26 -10.18 19.02
C ARG A 161 -0.25 -8.86 18.46
N THR A 162 0.62 -7.91 18.15
CA THR A 162 0.21 -6.64 17.56
C THR A 162 -0.46 -6.92 16.20
N PRO A 163 -1.70 -6.41 15.96
CA PRO A 163 -2.35 -6.62 14.68
C PRO A 163 -1.66 -5.80 13.59
N VAL A 164 -1.18 -6.47 12.55
CA VAL A 164 -0.45 -5.86 11.43
C VAL A 164 -1.02 -6.32 10.10
N ILE A 165 -1.20 -5.39 9.17
CA ILE A 165 -1.45 -5.66 7.75
C ILE A 165 -0.31 -5.04 6.94
N VAL A 166 0.33 -5.86 6.11
CA VAL A 166 1.32 -5.42 5.12
C VAL A 166 0.71 -5.62 3.74
N GLY A 167 0.71 -4.59 2.92
CA GLY A 167 0.15 -4.68 1.58
C GLY A 167 0.87 -3.76 0.60
N GLY A 168 0.63 -3.97 -0.68
CA GLY A 168 1.21 -3.13 -1.72
C GLY A 168 1.57 -3.90 -2.98
N ASP A 169 2.30 -3.20 -3.84
CA ASP A 169 2.90 -3.74 -5.04
C ASP A 169 4.27 -4.37 -4.71
N PHE A 170 4.27 -5.69 -4.60
CA PHE A 170 5.48 -6.47 -4.33
C PHE A 170 6.31 -6.72 -5.58
N ASN A 171 5.76 -6.47 -6.78
CA ASN A 171 6.38 -6.84 -8.07
C ASN A 171 6.83 -8.31 -8.11
N ASP A 172 6.20 -9.19 -7.31
CA ASP A 172 6.61 -10.59 -7.12
C ASP A 172 5.82 -11.54 -8.02
N VAL A 173 6.14 -11.52 -9.32
CA VAL A 173 5.49 -12.35 -10.35
C VAL A 173 5.40 -13.81 -9.93
N TRP A 174 6.42 -14.35 -9.28
CA TRP A 174 6.52 -15.77 -8.92
C TRP A 174 5.97 -16.12 -7.53
N GLY A 175 5.57 -15.13 -6.71
CA GLY A 175 5.06 -15.36 -5.36
C GLY A 175 6.10 -15.90 -4.37
N THR A 176 7.37 -15.72 -4.67
CA THR A 176 8.45 -16.30 -3.86
C THR A 176 8.78 -15.50 -2.60
N LEU A 177 8.48 -14.21 -2.58
CA LEU A 177 8.75 -13.35 -1.42
C LEU A 177 7.90 -13.74 -0.22
N GLY A 178 6.60 -14.01 -0.44
CA GLY A 178 5.70 -14.43 0.61
C GLY A 178 6.16 -15.70 1.29
N SER A 179 6.34 -16.78 0.53
CA SER A 179 6.71 -18.09 1.05
C SER A 179 8.11 -18.14 1.66
N LYS A 180 9.09 -17.49 1.02
CA LYS A 180 10.49 -17.58 1.44
C LYS A 180 10.91 -16.55 2.48
N HIS A 181 10.27 -15.37 2.49
CA HIS A 181 10.76 -14.24 3.29
C HIS A 181 9.75 -13.68 4.29
N LEU A 182 8.42 -13.86 4.09
CA LEU A 182 7.42 -13.38 5.04
C LEU A 182 6.86 -14.49 5.94
N ARG A 183 6.55 -15.65 5.41
CA ARG A 183 6.06 -16.79 6.22
C ARG A 183 6.98 -17.17 7.39
N PRO A 184 8.32 -17.20 7.24
CA PRO A 184 9.21 -17.51 8.37
C PRO A 184 9.13 -16.51 9.54
N TYR A 185 8.68 -15.27 9.26
CA TYR A 185 8.42 -14.24 10.28
C TYR A 185 6.99 -14.32 10.86
N GLY A 186 6.19 -15.32 10.48
CA GLY A 186 4.83 -15.52 10.97
C GLY A 186 3.75 -14.77 10.19
N PHE A 187 4.06 -14.21 9.04
CA PHE A 187 3.05 -13.62 8.17
C PHE A 187 2.18 -14.68 7.50
N ARG A 188 0.92 -14.37 7.39
CA ARG A 188 -0.10 -15.15 6.69
C ARG A 188 -0.62 -14.37 5.51
N SER A 189 -0.93 -15.06 4.41
CA SER A 189 -1.55 -14.50 3.20
C SER A 189 -2.69 -15.40 2.75
N TRP A 190 -3.53 -14.91 1.88
CA TRP A 190 -4.48 -15.76 1.16
C TRP A 190 -3.73 -16.82 0.35
N GLU A 191 -4.32 -18.00 0.26
CA GLU A 191 -3.73 -19.11 -0.48
C GLU A 191 -3.72 -18.85 -2.00
N HIS A 192 -4.73 -18.16 -2.50
CA HIS A 192 -4.87 -17.88 -3.92
C HIS A 192 -4.35 -16.48 -4.28
N ARG A 193 -3.43 -16.45 -5.22
CA ARG A 193 -2.92 -15.20 -5.79
C ARG A 193 -3.88 -14.71 -6.87
N ILE A 194 -4.33 -13.48 -6.75
CA ILE A 194 -5.21 -12.84 -7.74
C ILE A 194 -4.33 -12.08 -8.74
N ALA A 195 -4.52 -12.35 -10.04
CA ALA A 195 -3.84 -11.58 -11.08
C ALA A 195 -4.36 -10.13 -11.07
N THR A 196 -3.41 -9.16 -11.07
CA THR A 196 -3.71 -7.73 -11.02
C THR A 196 -3.12 -6.95 -12.19
N PHE A 197 -2.17 -7.53 -12.92
CA PHE A 197 -1.46 -6.87 -14.02
C PHE A 197 -1.39 -7.74 -15.29
N PRO A 198 -1.48 -7.15 -16.51
CA PRO A 198 -1.92 -5.77 -16.78
C PRO A 198 -3.42 -5.59 -16.54
N ALA A 199 -3.87 -4.34 -16.27
CA ALA A 199 -5.26 -4.08 -15.90
C ALA A 199 -6.30 -4.49 -16.96
N VAL A 200 -5.91 -4.51 -18.24
CA VAL A 200 -6.82 -4.87 -19.37
C VAL A 200 -7.02 -6.38 -19.47
N ALA A 201 -5.97 -7.19 -19.17
CA ALA A 201 -6.01 -8.66 -19.22
C ALA A 201 -5.10 -9.20 -18.11
N PRO A 202 -5.58 -9.24 -16.85
CA PRO A 202 -4.75 -9.64 -15.72
C PRO A 202 -4.21 -11.05 -15.84
N ALA A 203 -2.87 -11.18 -15.85
CA ALA A 203 -2.15 -12.44 -15.94
C ALA A 203 -1.12 -12.62 -14.82
N LEU A 204 -0.64 -11.52 -14.22
CA LEU A 204 0.39 -11.53 -13.20
C LEU A 204 -0.17 -10.97 -11.88
N ALA A 205 0.10 -11.66 -10.78
CA ALA A 205 -0.25 -11.19 -9.43
C ALA A 205 0.95 -10.45 -8.83
N LEU A 206 0.97 -9.12 -8.97
CA LEU A 206 2.04 -8.25 -8.47
C LEU A 206 1.75 -7.71 -7.07
N ASP A 207 0.46 -7.55 -6.77
CA ASP A 207 -0.03 -7.02 -5.51
C ASP A 207 -0.30 -8.15 -4.53
N ALA A 208 -0.09 -7.87 -3.24
CA ALA A 208 -0.36 -8.84 -2.18
C ALA A 208 -0.76 -8.15 -0.87
N LEU A 209 -1.48 -8.90 -0.02
CA LEU A 209 -1.79 -8.55 1.35
C LEU A 209 -1.33 -9.68 2.28
N TYR A 210 -0.73 -9.30 3.39
CA TYR A 210 -0.26 -10.19 4.46
C TYR A 210 -0.77 -9.70 5.80
N SER A 211 -1.17 -10.63 6.66
CA SER A 211 -1.51 -10.36 8.05
C SER A 211 -0.47 -10.93 9.00
N TRP A 212 -0.33 -10.31 10.17
CA TRP A 212 0.55 -10.77 11.25
C TRP A 212 -0.03 -10.38 12.61
N GLY A 213 0.23 -11.19 13.64
CA GLY A 213 -0.33 -10.97 14.97
C GLY A 213 -1.84 -11.29 15.06
N ASP A 214 -2.57 -10.52 15.88
CA ASP A 214 -4.00 -10.74 16.19
C ASP A 214 -4.93 -10.19 15.08
N VAL A 215 -4.65 -10.48 13.83
CA VAL A 215 -5.49 -10.17 12.66
C VAL A 215 -5.37 -11.27 11.61
N GLU A 216 -6.49 -11.61 10.98
CA GLU A 216 -6.58 -12.63 9.93
C GLU A 216 -7.11 -12.04 8.64
N LEU A 217 -6.70 -12.61 7.51
CA LEU A 217 -7.29 -12.38 6.20
C LEU A 217 -8.38 -13.43 5.98
N LEU A 218 -9.59 -12.97 5.61
CA LEU A 218 -10.76 -13.83 5.35
C LEU A 218 -11.03 -13.92 3.85
#